data_078fe033e44b3ed1823a7b052bf119f3
#
_entry.id   078fe033e44b3ed1823a7b052bf119f3
#
_cell.length_a   1.000
_cell.length_b   1.000
_cell.length_c   1.000
_cell.angle_alpha   90.00
_cell.angle_beta   90.00
_cell.angle_gamma   90.00
#
_symmetry.space_group_name_H-M   'P 1'
#
loop_
_entity.id
_entity.type
_entity.pdbx_description
1 polymer ?
#
loop_
_entity_poly.entity_id
_entity_poly.type
_entity_poly.pdbx_seq_one_letter_code
_entity_poly.pdbx_strand_id
1 'polypeptide(L)'
;MAIHLVLAFAAMTLMAADGAERMEPSAEELTDAQAMAVGAGRLLGAAGLCNQIAPSRVRDAVAKVNRLIEEIVADDDELTSAQAMYADGIVEGKQSLNDGRTDCRTIEAGLKRLERALRD
;
A
#
# COMPACT_ATOMS: atom_id res chain seq x y z
N MET A 1 9.45 21.96 6.36
CA MET A 1 8.41 22.42 5.78
C MET A 1 7.75 22.53 5.25
N ALA A 2 8.50 22.40 5.53
CA ALA A 2 7.46 22.84 5.01
C ALA A 2 7.20 22.96 4.29
N ILE A 3 7.80 22.72 4.60
CA ILE A 3 6.91 22.98 3.93
C ILE A 3 6.83 22.96 3.23
N HIS A 4 7.51 22.85 3.45
CA HIS A 4 6.67 23.20 2.63
C HIS A 4 6.29 22.88 1.98
N LEU A 5 6.92 22.58 2.36
CA LEU A 5 5.96 22.64 1.74
C LEU A 5 5.50 22.73 1.26
N VAL A 6 5.96 22.71 1.53
CA VAL A 6 4.90 23.04 1.07
C VAL A 6 4.67 23.25 0.56
N LEU A 7 5.28 23.16 0.88
CA LEU A 7 4.49 23.60 0.42
C LEU A 7 4.22 23.65 -0.27
N ALA A 8 4.77 23.74 -0.09
CA ALA A 8 3.97 24.05 -0.56
C ALA A 8 3.50 23.66 -1.09
N PHE A 9 3.69 23.48 -0.78
CA PHE A 9 2.60 23.48 -1.13
C PHE A 9 2.18 23.84 -1.23
N ALA A 10 2.88 24.11 -0.52
CA ALA A 10 2.04 24.61 -0.42
C ALA A 10 1.69 24.78 -0.67
N ALA A 11 2.07 24.93 -0.32
CA ALA A 11 1.31 25.36 -0.38
C ALA A 11 0.82 24.99 -0.75
N MET A 12 1.01 24.92 -0.53
CA MET A 12 0.11 24.88 -0.67
C MET A 12 -0.38 24.76 -0.65
N THR A 13 0.02 24.94 -0.18
CA THR A 13 -0.88 25.13 -0.03
C THR A 13 -1.26 25.16 0.01
N LEU A 14 -1.00 25.32 0.53
CA LEU A 14 -1.84 25.61 0.65
C LEU A 14 -2.25 25.60 0.58
N MET A 15 -2.08 25.75 0.96
CA MET A 15 -2.88 25.92 1.04
C MET A 15 -3.22 25.74 1.13
N ALA A 16 -2.86 25.91 1.42
CA ALA A 16 -3.47 25.95 1.70
C ALA A 16 -3.60 25.71 1.86
N ALA A 17 -3.40 25.77 2.15
CA ALA A 17 -3.79 25.79 2.49
C ALA A 17 -3.89 25.51 2.62
N ASP A 18 -3.80 25.58 2.97
CA ASP A 18 -4.18 25.51 3.29
C ASP A 18 -4.28 25.01 3.52
N GLY A 19 -4.13 24.84 3.72
CA GLY A 19 -4.46 24.55 4.29
C GLY A 19 -4.41 23.74 4.47
N ALA A 20 -4.36 23.61 4.73
CA ALA A 20 -4.38 23.04 5.06
C ALA A 20 -4.17 22.22 5.01
N GLU A 21 -4.05 22.20 5.27
CA GLU A 21 -3.98 21.57 5.43
C GLU A 21 -4.02 20.43 5.24
N ARG A 22 -3.95 19.81 4.99
CA ARG A 22 -4.09 18.74 4.97
C ARG A 22 -3.86 17.72 5.74
N MET A 23 -3.89 17.14 5.65
CA MET A 23 -4.09 16.40 6.86
C MET A 23 -3.72 14.95 6.69
N GLU A 24 -3.83 14.41 5.49
CA GLU A 24 -3.36 13.07 5.19
C GLU A 24 -1.86 13.09 5.05
N PRO A 25 -1.15 12.09 5.62
CA PRO A 25 0.29 12.04 5.43
C PRO A 25 0.63 11.82 3.96
N SER A 26 1.67 12.48 3.50
CA SER A 26 2.20 12.21 2.17
C SER A 26 2.88 10.85 2.16
N ALA A 27 3.19 10.35 0.95
CA ALA A 27 3.90 9.09 0.82
C ALA A 27 5.25 9.11 1.53
N GLU A 28 5.89 10.29 1.60
CA GLU A 28 7.18 10.42 2.27
C GLU A 28 7.07 10.29 3.78
N GLU A 29 5.88 10.44 4.33
CA GLU A 29 5.68 10.35 5.77
C GLU A 29 5.41 8.92 6.23
N LEU A 30 5.23 7.99 5.29
CA LEU A 30 5.02 6.60 5.65
C LEU A 30 6.34 5.93 5.99
N THR A 31 6.31 5.04 6.98
CA THR A 31 7.45 4.17 7.23
C THR A 31 7.55 3.12 6.13
N ASP A 32 8.69 2.44 6.05
CA ASP A 32 8.86 1.36 5.08
C ASP A 32 7.79 0.28 5.25
N ALA A 33 7.49 -0.07 6.49
CA ALA A 33 6.47 -1.09 6.76
C ALA A 33 5.09 -0.62 6.29
N GLN A 34 4.75 0.64 6.55
CA GLN A 34 3.47 1.20 6.15
C GLN A 34 3.35 1.27 4.62
N ALA A 35 4.41 1.72 3.95
CA ALA A 35 4.41 1.80 2.49
C ALA A 35 4.25 0.42 1.86
N MET A 36 4.97 -0.57 2.40
CA MET A 36 4.83 -1.95 1.93
C MET A 36 3.41 -2.46 2.15
N ALA A 37 2.84 -2.17 3.32
CA ALA A 37 1.50 -2.64 3.66
C ALA A 37 0.46 -2.11 2.67
N VAL A 38 0.54 -0.81 2.34
CA VAL A 38 -0.40 -0.21 1.38
C VAL A 38 -0.24 -0.85 0.01
N GLY A 39 0.99 -0.90 -0.49
CA GLY A 39 1.25 -1.41 -1.84
C GLY A 39 0.89 -2.88 -1.98
N ALA A 40 1.34 -3.70 -1.03
CA ALA A 40 1.05 -5.13 -1.06
C ALA A 40 -0.44 -5.39 -0.87
N GLY A 41 -1.09 -4.62 0.01
CA GLY A 41 -2.52 -4.78 0.23
C GLY A 41 -3.32 -4.55 -1.04
N ARG A 42 -3.03 -3.46 -1.75
CA ARG A 42 -3.71 -3.16 -3.01
C ARG A 42 -3.53 -4.27 -4.03
N LEU A 43 -2.28 -4.71 -4.17
CA LEU A 43 -1.96 -5.76 -5.15
C LEU A 43 -2.65 -7.08 -4.79
N LEU A 44 -2.53 -7.50 -3.54
CA LEU A 44 -3.04 -8.81 -3.13
C LEU A 44 -4.55 -8.82 -3.03
N GLY A 45 -5.17 -7.69 -2.68
CA GLY A 45 -6.62 -7.58 -2.72
C GLY A 45 -7.17 -7.79 -4.11
N ALA A 46 -6.56 -7.13 -5.12
CA ALA A 46 -6.97 -7.32 -6.50
C ALA A 46 -6.66 -8.73 -7.00
N ALA A 47 -5.48 -9.26 -6.63
CA ALA A 47 -5.05 -10.59 -7.09
C ALA A 47 -6.03 -11.67 -6.67
N GLY A 48 -6.64 -11.53 -5.49
CA GLY A 48 -7.61 -12.49 -5.00
C GLY A 48 -8.87 -12.60 -5.84
N LEU A 49 -9.13 -11.59 -6.68
CA LEU A 49 -10.29 -11.58 -7.56
C LEU A 49 -9.97 -12.03 -8.99
N CYS A 50 -8.68 -12.30 -9.28
CA CYS A 50 -8.27 -12.67 -10.63
C CYS A 50 -8.26 -14.19 -10.77
N ASN A 51 -9.17 -14.72 -11.59
CA ASN A 51 -9.34 -16.16 -11.73
C ASN A 51 -8.13 -16.88 -12.28
N GLN A 52 -7.30 -16.19 -13.09
CA GLN A 52 -6.12 -16.80 -13.68
C GLN A 52 -4.94 -16.84 -12.71
N ILE A 53 -5.06 -16.25 -11.53
CA ILE A 53 -4.01 -16.32 -10.52
C ILE A 53 -4.41 -17.38 -9.50
N ALA A 54 -3.52 -18.37 -9.32
CA ALA A 54 -3.81 -19.47 -8.41
C ALA A 54 -3.98 -18.96 -6.98
N PRO A 55 -5.04 -19.36 -6.27
CA PRO A 55 -5.24 -18.89 -4.89
C PRO A 55 -4.06 -19.20 -3.97
N SER A 56 -3.34 -20.29 -4.21
CA SER A 56 -2.18 -20.65 -3.40
C SER A 56 -1.07 -19.61 -3.52
N ARG A 57 -0.89 -19.03 -4.72
CA ARG A 57 0.10 -17.99 -4.90
C ARG A 57 -0.24 -16.77 -4.06
N VAL A 58 -1.52 -16.40 -4.05
CA VAL A 58 -1.96 -15.26 -3.26
C VAL A 58 -1.76 -15.52 -1.78
N ARG A 59 -2.16 -16.70 -1.31
CA ARG A 59 -1.99 -17.06 0.10
C ARG A 59 -0.54 -17.04 0.54
N ASP A 60 0.35 -17.58 -0.31
CA ASP A 60 1.78 -17.60 0.00
C ASP A 60 2.33 -16.19 0.09
N ALA A 61 1.94 -15.33 -0.84
CA ALA A 61 2.40 -13.94 -0.83
C ALA A 61 1.87 -13.20 0.41
N VAL A 62 0.61 -13.42 0.75
CA VAL A 62 0.02 -12.81 1.96
C VAL A 62 0.81 -13.20 3.20
N ALA A 63 1.13 -14.49 3.34
CA ALA A 63 1.87 -14.97 4.50
C ALA A 63 3.26 -14.33 4.58
N LYS A 64 3.94 -14.23 3.44
CA LYS A 64 5.28 -13.65 3.41
C LYS A 64 5.26 -12.15 3.68
N VAL A 65 4.28 -11.44 3.14
CA VAL A 65 4.13 -10.00 3.39
C VAL A 65 3.87 -9.76 4.87
N ASN A 66 2.97 -10.52 5.47
CA ASN A 66 2.68 -10.36 6.90
C ASN A 66 3.92 -10.59 7.74
N ARG A 67 4.69 -11.63 7.43
CA ARG A 67 5.92 -11.92 8.16
C ARG A 67 6.92 -10.79 8.00
N LEU A 68 7.07 -10.27 6.78
CA LEU A 68 8.02 -9.21 6.53
C LEU A 68 7.64 -7.93 7.28
N ILE A 69 6.36 -7.60 7.28
CA ILE A 69 5.89 -6.43 8.03
C ILE A 69 6.25 -6.57 9.50
N GLU A 70 6.01 -7.76 10.08
CA GLU A 70 6.34 -8.01 11.48
C GLU A 70 7.82 -7.84 11.76
N GLU A 71 8.67 -8.19 10.79
CA GLU A 71 10.12 -8.11 10.96
C GLU A 71 10.66 -6.69 10.86
N ILE A 72 10.02 -5.84 10.07
CA ILE A 72 10.58 -4.51 9.80
C ILE A 72 9.97 -3.38 10.62
N VAL A 73 8.85 -3.62 11.31
CA VAL A 73 8.26 -2.58 12.16
C VAL A 73 9.15 -2.34 13.38
N ALA A 74 9.15 -1.08 13.84
CA ALA A 74 9.96 -0.68 14.97
C ALA A 74 9.32 -1.05 16.31
N ASP A 75 7.98 -1.05 16.36
CA ASP A 75 7.25 -1.29 17.60
C ASP A 75 5.83 -1.74 17.30
N ASP A 76 5.07 -2.02 18.36
CA ASP A 76 3.70 -2.52 18.24
C ASP A 76 2.75 -1.49 17.65
N ASP A 77 2.96 -0.21 17.92
CA ASP A 77 2.12 0.84 17.35
C ASP A 77 2.28 0.89 15.84
N GLU A 78 3.50 0.78 15.36
CA GLU A 78 3.74 0.74 13.92
C GLU A 78 3.15 -0.51 13.30
N LEU A 79 3.23 -1.64 13.99
CA LEU A 79 2.64 -2.89 13.50
C LEU A 79 1.14 -2.74 13.33
N THR A 80 0.47 -2.21 14.34
CA THR A 80 -0.97 -1.99 14.30
C THR A 80 -1.36 -1.08 13.13
N SER A 81 -0.60 0.01 12.96
CA SER A 81 -0.85 0.95 11.87
C SER A 81 -0.65 0.29 10.51
N ALA A 82 0.45 -0.46 10.35
CA ALA A 82 0.73 -1.13 9.09
C ALA A 82 -0.35 -2.16 8.75
N GLN A 83 -0.82 -2.91 9.75
CA GLN A 83 -1.87 -3.89 9.53
C GLN A 83 -3.18 -3.24 9.11
N ALA A 84 -3.52 -2.09 9.70
CA ALA A 84 -4.71 -1.34 9.30
C ALA A 84 -4.59 -0.84 7.86
N MET A 85 -3.41 -0.33 7.51
CA MET A 85 -3.16 0.14 6.14
C MET A 85 -3.21 -1.00 5.13
N TYR A 86 -2.74 -2.18 5.53
CA TYR A 86 -2.80 -3.37 4.69
C TYR A 86 -4.26 -3.74 4.41
N ALA A 87 -5.08 -3.76 5.45
CA ALA A 87 -6.50 -4.09 5.31
C ALA A 87 -7.22 -3.09 4.41
N ASP A 88 -6.94 -1.79 4.59
CA ASP A 88 -7.51 -0.75 3.74
C ASP A 88 -7.03 -0.90 2.29
N GLY A 89 -5.77 -1.25 2.11
CA GLY A 89 -5.21 -1.49 0.79
C GLY A 89 -5.91 -2.62 0.06
N ILE A 90 -6.21 -3.70 0.77
CA ILE A 90 -6.94 -4.84 0.19
C ILE A 90 -8.27 -4.37 -0.39
N VAL A 91 -9.02 -3.59 0.38
CA VAL A 91 -10.31 -3.06 -0.09
C VAL A 91 -10.12 -2.17 -1.31
N GLU A 92 -9.12 -1.28 -1.26
CA GLU A 92 -8.84 -0.39 -2.40
C GLU A 92 -8.46 -1.16 -3.66
N GLY A 93 -7.67 -2.22 -3.50
CA GLY A 93 -7.27 -3.03 -4.65
C GLY A 93 -8.44 -3.71 -5.30
N LYS A 94 -9.34 -4.27 -4.50
CA LYS A 94 -10.56 -4.89 -5.02
C LYS A 94 -11.42 -3.88 -5.75
N GLN A 95 -11.57 -2.69 -5.18
CA GLN A 95 -12.35 -1.63 -5.81
C GLN A 95 -11.73 -1.18 -7.12
N SER A 96 -10.42 -1.02 -7.17
CA SER A 96 -9.72 -0.61 -8.39
C SER A 96 -9.95 -1.59 -9.52
N LEU A 97 -9.93 -2.88 -9.21
CA LEU A 97 -10.18 -3.91 -10.23
C LEU A 97 -11.63 -3.86 -10.68
N ASN A 98 -12.57 -3.77 -9.75
CA ASN A 98 -14.00 -3.72 -10.07
C ASN A 98 -14.36 -2.49 -10.87
N ASP A 99 -13.69 -1.36 -10.61
CA ASP A 99 -13.97 -0.10 -11.29
C ASP A 99 -13.27 0.03 -12.65
N GLY A 100 -12.44 -0.95 -13.00
CA GLY A 100 -11.71 -0.91 -14.26
C GLY A 100 -10.50 -0.01 -14.28
N ARG A 101 -10.02 0.42 -13.09
CA ARG A 101 -8.82 1.25 -13.00
C ARG A 101 -7.54 0.43 -13.15
N THR A 102 -7.65 -0.87 -13.00
CA THR A 102 -6.56 -1.82 -13.25
C THR A 102 -7.16 -3.08 -13.84
N ASP A 103 -6.32 -4.01 -14.25
CA ASP A 103 -6.77 -5.28 -14.81
C ASP A 103 -5.90 -6.42 -14.30
N CYS A 104 -6.36 -7.66 -14.52
CA CYS A 104 -5.68 -8.82 -13.99
C CYS A 104 -4.31 -9.08 -14.61
N ARG A 105 -4.09 -8.63 -15.85
CA ARG A 105 -2.76 -8.76 -16.46
C ARG A 105 -1.74 -7.87 -15.72
N THR A 106 -2.13 -6.62 -15.44
CA THR A 106 -1.30 -5.69 -14.68
C THR A 106 -1.04 -6.23 -13.27
N ILE A 107 -2.09 -6.78 -12.65
CA ILE A 107 -2.00 -7.33 -11.31
C ILE A 107 -1.05 -8.52 -11.28
N GLU A 108 -1.13 -9.41 -12.27
CA GLU A 108 -0.22 -10.57 -12.30
C GLU A 108 1.23 -10.13 -12.47
N ALA A 109 1.48 -9.13 -13.31
CA ALA A 109 2.84 -8.61 -13.46
C ALA A 109 3.36 -8.05 -12.14
N GLY A 110 2.50 -7.33 -11.40
CA GLY A 110 2.86 -6.82 -10.08
C GLY A 110 3.11 -7.94 -9.09
N LEU A 111 2.29 -8.98 -9.11
CA LEU A 111 2.47 -10.12 -8.22
C LEU A 111 3.82 -10.81 -8.47
N LYS A 112 4.21 -10.97 -9.72
CA LYS A 112 5.52 -11.55 -10.04
C LYS A 112 6.64 -10.71 -9.46
N ARG A 113 6.54 -9.38 -9.57
CA ARG A 113 7.57 -8.51 -8.99
C ARG A 113 7.63 -8.64 -7.48
N LEU A 114 6.46 -8.70 -6.84
CA LEU A 114 6.38 -8.87 -5.39
C LEU A 114 6.98 -10.21 -4.98
N GLU A 115 6.63 -11.28 -5.69
CA GLU A 115 7.17 -12.60 -5.39
C GLU A 115 8.69 -12.64 -5.48
N ARG A 116 9.26 -11.93 -6.47
CA ARG A 116 10.71 -11.86 -6.59
C ARG A 116 11.33 -11.10 -5.41
N ALA A 117 10.69 -10.02 -5.00
CA ALA A 117 11.19 -9.24 -3.86
C ALA A 117 11.11 -10.04 -2.57
N LEU A 118 10.10 -10.87 -2.42
CA LEU A 118 9.90 -11.64 -1.19
C LEU A 118 10.79 -12.88 -1.09
N ARG A 119 11.44 -13.26 -2.20
CA ARG A 119 12.32 -14.44 -2.17
C ARG A 119 13.60 -14.20 -1.40
N ASP A 120 14.02 -12.96 -1.31
CA ASP A 120 15.22 -12.61 -0.58
C ASP A 120 14.87 -12.35 0.89
#